data_0de7df97fd47054dddbcb53173601c75
#
_entry.id   0de7df97fd47054dddbcb53173601c75
#
_cell.length_a   1.000
_cell.length_b   1.000
_cell.length_c   1.000
_cell.angle_alpha   90.00
_cell.angle_beta   90.00
_cell.angle_gamma   90.00
#
_symmetry.space_group_name_H-M   'P 1'
#
loop_
_entity.id
_entity.type
_entity.pdbx_description
1 polymer ?
#
loop_
_entity_poly.entity_id
_entity_poly.type
_entity_poly.pdbx_seq_one_letter_code
_entity_poly.pdbx_strand_id
1 'polypeptide(L)'
;MSEQRYQGWENWETWVVSLWLNNISLEVQQEAQHIVCSNEYEYHHQMIDALEEYVGDLVDAGTITDRFTNHRVNWYEVAEGQIIEPGYREGYDEDHIKALEQWLEEMK
;
A
#
# COMPACT_ATOMS: atom_id res chain seq x y z
N MET A 1 4.75 5.77 -27.50
CA MET A 1 3.51 5.21 -27.05
C MET A 1 3.31 5.49 -25.56
N SER A 2 2.15 5.82 -25.23
CA SER A 2 1.89 6.19 -23.87
C SER A 2 1.76 4.97 -22.98
N GLU A 3 1.98 5.20 -21.72
CA GLU A 3 1.78 4.19 -20.72
C GLU A 3 0.35 3.79 -20.63
N GLN A 4 0.14 2.52 -20.43
CA GLN A 4 -1.19 1.97 -20.24
C GLN A 4 -1.48 1.89 -18.75
N ARG A 5 -2.29 2.80 -18.26
CA ARG A 5 -2.71 2.73 -16.87
C ARG A 5 -3.86 1.76 -16.75
N TYR A 6 -3.84 0.94 -15.73
CA TYR A 6 -4.86 -0.08 -15.52
C TYR A 6 -5.82 0.37 -14.45
N GLN A 7 -7.07 0.64 -14.81
CA GLN A 7 -8.12 1.04 -13.88
C GLN A 7 -7.69 2.23 -13.01
N GLY A 8 -6.88 3.13 -13.59
CA GLY A 8 -6.37 4.27 -12.86
C GLY A 8 -5.07 4.02 -12.13
N TRP A 9 -4.57 2.79 -12.09
CA TRP A 9 -3.32 2.42 -11.47
C TRP A 9 -2.22 2.32 -12.51
N GLU A 10 -0.98 2.38 -12.08
CA GLU A 10 0.14 2.40 -13.00
C GLU A 10 0.15 1.20 -13.94
N ASN A 11 -0.15 0.00 -13.40
CA ASN A 11 -0.19 -1.21 -14.21
C ASN A 11 -1.08 -2.23 -13.52
N TRP A 12 -1.27 -3.38 -14.18
CA TRP A 12 -2.13 -4.44 -13.66
C TRP A 12 -1.64 -4.97 -12.32
N GLU A 13 -0.32 -5.14 -12.18
CA GLU A 13 0.24 -5.68 -10.93
C GLU A 13 -0.09 -4.79 -9.75
N THR A 14 0.04 -3.47 -9.92
CA THR A 14 -0.28 -2.52 -8.87
C THR A 14 -1.77 -2.56 -8.52
N TRP A 15 -2.59 -2.64 -9.56
CA TRP A 15 -4.05 -2.71 -9.38
C TRP A 15 -4.44 -3.96 -8.61
N VAL A 16 -3.89 -5.14 -9.01
CA VAL A 16 -4.33 -6.39 -8.39
C VAL A 16 -3.91 -6.47 -6.92
N VAL A 17 -2.71 -5.99 -6.59
CA VAL A 17 -2.29 -5.96 -5.18
C VAL A 17 -3.23 -5.09 -4.35
N SER A 18 -3.55 -3.90 -4.87
CA SER A 18 -4.45 -2.99 -4.17
C SER A 18 -5.85 -3.59 -4.03
N LEU A 19 -6.31 -4.27 -5.08
CA LEU A 19 -7.61 -4.91 -5.04
C LEU A 19 -7.67 -5.97 -3.94
N TRP A 20 -6.63 -6.82 -3.85
CA TRP A 20 -6.60 -7.84 -2.80
C TRP A 20 -6.58 -7.22 -1.42
N LEU A 21 -5.74 -6.21 -1.20
CA LEU A 21 -5.64 -5.59 0.13
C LEU A 21 -6.96 -4.99 0.57
N ASN A 22 -7.77 -4.52 -0.38
CA ASN A 22 -9.04 -3.87 -0.04
C ASN A 22 -10.20 -4.84 0.04
N ASN A 23 -10.02 -6.09 -0.40
CA ASN A 23 -11.18 -6.99 -0.57
C ASN A 23 -11.05 -8.35 0.11
N ILE A 24 -9.91 -8.68 0.72
CA ILE A 24 -9.78 -9.98 1.39
C ILE A 24 -10.63 -10.00 2.65
N SER A 25 -10.38 -9.07 3.55
CA SER A 25 -11.11 -8.99 4.80
C SER A 25 -10.84 -7.64 5.45
N LEU A 26 -11.68 -7.27 6.40
CA LEU A 26 -11.46 -6.04 7.14
C LEU A 26 -10.13 -6.09 7.91
N GLU A 27 -9.78 -7.26 8.44
CA GLU A 27 -8.53 -7.41 9.18
C GLU A 27 -7.32 -7.13 8.31
N VAL A 28 -7.31 -7.66 7.08
CA VAL A 28 -6.20 -7.43 6.16
C VAL A 28 -6.12 -5.96 5.78
N GLN A 29 -7.26 -5.33 5.52
CA GLN A 29 -7.27 -3.92 5.16
C GLN A 29 -6.76 -3.07 6.31
N GLN A 30 -7.19 -3.35 7.52
CA GLN A 30 -6.76 -2.58 8.69
C GLN A 30 -5.27 -2.76 8.95
N GLU A 31 -4.76 -3.97 8.75
CA GLU A 31 -3.34 -4.21 8.94
C GLU A 31 -2.51 -3.44 7.91
N ALA A 32 -2.93 -3.46 6.64
CA ALA A 32 -2.23 -2.72 5.60
C ALA A 32 -2.26 -1.21 5.90
N GLN A 33 -3.40 -0.70 6.33
CA GLN A 33 -3.51 0.71 6.70
C GLN A 33 -2.62 1.05 7.88
N HIS A 34 -2.54 0.15 8.85
CA HIS A 34 -1.68 0.38 10.01
C HIS A 34 -0.21 0.41 9.61
N ILE A 35 0.21 -0.50 8.75
CA ILE A 35 1.59 -0.51 8.26
C ILE A 35 1.93 0.82 7.61
N VAL A 36 1.02 1.33 6.79
CA VAL A 36 1.28 2.55 6.03
C VAL A 36 1.23 3.78 6.92
N CYS A 37 0.27 3.86 7.83
CA CYS A 37 -0.01 5.11 8.55
C CYS A 37 0.67 5.23 9.90
N SER A 38 1.17 4.13 10.48
CA SER A 38 1.80 4.21 11.79
C SER A 38 3.17 4.86 11.65
N ASN A 39 3.60 5.58 12.69
CA ASN A 39 4.91 6.23 12.66
C ASN A 39 5.96 5.42 13.41
N GLU A 40 5.86 4.10 13.31
CA GLU A 40 6.79 3.19 13.97
C GLU A 40 8.14 3.10 13.27
N TYR A 41 8.21 3.52 12.02
CA TYR A 41 9.41 3.37 11.21
C TYR A 41 10.24 4.64 11.26
N GLU A 42 11.55 4.47 11.32
CA GLU A 42 12.46 5.59 11.34
C GLU A 42 12.46 6.34 10.01
N TYR A 43 12.33 5.60 8.92
CA TYR A 43 12.33 6.16 7.55
C TYR A 43 11.14 5.62 6.79
N HIS A 44 10.61 6.45 5.89
CA HIS A 44 9.42 6.06 5.11
C HIS A 44 9.67 4.81 4.26
N HIS A 45 10.88 4.64 3.73
CA HIS A 45 11.13 3.47 2.88
C HIS A 45 11.02 2.16 3.67
N GLN A 46 11.21 2.20 4.97
CA GLN A 46 11.03 1.01 5.80
C GLN A 46 9.57 0.58 5.82
N MET A 47 8.66 1.54 5.77
CA MET A 47 7.24 1.23 5.68
C MET A 47 6.94 0.53 4.35
N ILE A 48 7.54 1.00 3.26
CA ILE A 48 7.35 0.35 1.97
C ILE A 48 7.82 -1.09 2.01
N ASP A 49 8.99 -1.33 2.61
CA ASP A 49 9.52 -2.69 2.76
C ASP A 49 8.58 -3.57 3.58
N ALA A 50 8.02 -3.01 4.65
CA ALA A 50 7.09 -3.77 5.51
C ALA A 50 5.80 -4.11 4.77
N LEU A 51 5.30 -3.18 3.97
CA LEU A 51 4.10 -3.43 3.17
C LEU A 51 4.34 -4.54 2.15
N GLU A 52 5.47 -4.48 1.47
CA GLU A 52 5.84 -5.49 0.50
C GLU A 52 5.97 -6.86 1.16
N GLU A 53 6.59 -6.90 2.33
CA GLU A 53 6.75 -8.16 3.07
C GLU A 53 5.39 -8.72 3.51
N TYR A 54 4.51 -7.85 3.95
CA TYR A 54 3.17 -8.28 4.38
C TYR A 54 2.41 -8.92 3.22
N VAL A 55 2.46 -8.29 2.04
CA VAL A 55 1.80 -8.86 0.86
C VAL A 55 2.44 -10.19 0.48
N GLY A 56 3.77 -10.28 0.57
CA GLY A 56 4.47 -11.52 0.30
C GLY A 56 4.02 -12.65 1.22
N ASP A 57 3.79 -12.34 2.49
CA ASP A 57 3.29 -13.32 3.45
C ASP A 57 1.88 -13.80 3.06
N LEU A 58 1.04 -12.89 2.56
CA LEU A 58 -0.30 -13.26 2.11
C LEU A 58 -0.24 -14.19 0.90
N VAL A 59 0.69 -13.94 -0.01
CA VAL A 59 0.89 -14.81 -1.17
C VAL A 59 1.37 -16.19 -0.72
N ASP A 60 2.35 -16.21 0.17
CA ASP A 60 2.93 -17.47 0.66
C ASP A 60 1.90 -18.30 1.42
N ALA A 61 0.98 -17.65 2.11
CA ALA A 61 -0.07 -18.34 2.85
C ALA A 61 -1.21 -18.81 1.96
N GLY A 62 -1.17 -18.45 0.66
CA GLY A 62 -2.23 -18.84 -0.26
C GLY A 62 -3.46 -17.95 -0.17
N THR A 63 -3.39 -16.86 0.60
CA THR A 63 -4.51 -15.93 0.73
C THR A 63 -4.69 -15.14 -0.56
N ILE A 64 -3.59 -14.68 -1.15
CA ILE A 64 -3.59 -14.04 -2.45
C ILE A 64 -3.17 -15.09 -3.46
N THR A 65 -4.05 -15.39 -4.41
CA THR A 65 -3.82 -16.45 -5.37
C THR A 65 -3.46 -15.95 -6.76
N ASP A 66 -3.69 -14.67 -7.04
CA ASP A 66 -3.28 -14.10 -8.32
C ASP A 66 -1.76 -13.98 -8.38
N ARG A 67 -1.21 -14.29 -9.55
CA ARG A 67 0.23 -14.21 -9.72
C ARG A 67 0.59 -12.86 -10.30
N PHE A 68 1.56 -12.22 -9.68
CA PHE A 68 2.05 -10.94 -10.16
C PHE A 68 3.55 -10.87 -9.94
N THR A 69 4.21 -10.03 -10.74
CA THR A 69 5.65 -9.84 -10.63
C THR A 69 5.92 -8.71 -9.64
N ASN A 70 6.55 -9.07 -8.53
CA ASN A 70 6.70 -8.16 -7.40
C ASN A 70 7.40 -6.85 -7.77
N HIS A 71 8.42 -6.91 -8.60
CA HIS A 71 9.18 -5.71 -8.94
C HIS A 71 8.44 -4.81 -9.94
N ARG A 72 7.32 -5.26 -10.48
CA ARG A 72 6.50 -4.42 -11.35
C ARG A 72 5.43 -3.64 -10.57
N VAL A 73 5.23 -3.99 -9.30
CA VAL A 73 4.26 -3.31 -8.46
C VAL A 73 4.82 -1.95 -8.06
N ASN A 74 4.03 -0.90 -8.27
CA ASN A 74 4.39 0.41 -7.76
C ASN A 74 3.95 0.48 -6.30
N TRP A 75 4.83 0.08 -5.40
CA TRP A 75 4.51 0.00 -3.97
C TRP A 75 4.16 1.34 -3.36
N TYR A 76 4.68 2.42 -3.94
CA TYR A 76 4.33 3.77 -3.48
C TYR A 76 2.86 4.06 -3.76
N GLU A 77 2.38 3.65 -4.93
CA GLU A 77 0.98 3.84 -5.28
C GLU A 77 0.08 2.96 -4.42
N VAL A 78 0.49 1.72 -4.15
CA VAL A 78 -0.25 0.84 -3.26
C VAL A 78 -0.36 1.47 -1.87
N ALA A 79 0.76 1.97 -1.35
CA ALA A 79 0.78 2.59 -0.03
C ALA A 79 -0.15 3.80 0.02
N GLU A 80 -0.14 4.62 -1.03
CA GLU A 80 -1.01 5.78 -1.07
C GLU A 80 -2.48 5.37 -0.96
N GLY A 81 -2.82 4.26 -1.61
CA GLY A 81 -4.19 3.75 -1.57
C GLY A 81 -4.60 3.21 -0.22
N GLN A 82 -3.65 2.99 0.69
CA GLN A 82 -3.92 2.49 2.03
C GLN A 82 -3.90 3.59 3.10
N ILE A 83 -3.76 4.84 2.71
CA ILE A 83 -3.79 5.93 3.69
C ILE A 83 -5.22 6.09 4.19
N ILE A 84 -5.35 6.13 5.52
CA ILE A 84 -6.65 6.22 6.18
C ILE A 84 -7.26 7.58 5.89
N GLU A 85 -8.55 7.61 5.61
CA GLU A 85 -9.26 8.86 5.33
C GLU A 85 -9.24 9.78 6.55
N PRO A 86 -9.24 11.11 6.31
CA PRO A 86 -9.08 12.08 7.41
C PRO A 86 -10.03 11.89 8.58
N GLY A 87 -11.28 11.47 8.33
CA GLY A 87 -12.25 11.29 9.40
C GLY A 87 -12.02 10.07 10.27
N TYR A 88 -11.05 9.22 9.92
CA TYR A 88 -10.84 7.95 10.61
C TYR A 88 -9.41 7.80 11.13
N ARG A 89 -8.71 8.92 11.32
CA ARG A 89 -7.30 8.89 11.71
C ARG A 89 -7.07 8.98 13.22
N GLU A 90 -8.11 8.72 13.99
CA GLU A 90 -7.99 8.76 15.44
C GLU A 90 -6.93 7.74 15.88
N GLY A 91 -6.00 8.19 16.71
CA GLY A 91 -4.91 7.33 17.15
C GLY A 91 -3.67 7.38 16.28
N TYR A 92 -3.73 8.09 15.17
CA TYR A 92 -2.59 8.25 14.27
C TYR A 92 -2.10 9.69 14.28
N ASP A 93 -0.82 9.86 14.01
CA ASP A 93 -0.19 11.18 13.98
C ASP A 93 -0.50 11.86 12.66
N GLU A 94 -1.33 12.90 12.70
CA GLU A 94 -1.75 13.61 11.50
C GLU A 94 -0.56 14.25 10.77
N ASP A 95 0.39 14.79 11.54
CA ASP A 95 1.57 15.40 10.92
C ASP A 95 2.41 14.38 10.20
N HIS A 96 2.53 13.20 10.78
CA HIS A 96 3.26 12.09 10.12
C HIS A 96 2.57 11.68 8.82
N ILE A 97 1.23 11.57 8.85
CA ILE A 97 0.49 11.17 7.65
C ILE A 97 0.64 12.22 6.55
N LYS A 98 0.62 13.50 6.91
CA LYS A 98 0.80 14.55 5.91
C LYS A 98 2.19 14.50 5.28
N ALA A 99 3.21 14.26 6.09
CA ALA A 99 4.57 14.12 5.58
C ALA A 99 4.68 12.88 4.68
N LEU A 100 4.02 11.81 5.08
CA LEU A 100 4.00 10.59 4.30
C LEU A 100 3.33 10.80 2.93
N GLU A 101 2.20 11.50 2.92
CA GLU A 101 1.50 11.77 1.67
C GLU A 101 2.38 12.56 0.72
N GLN A 102 3.08 13.57 1.22
CA GLN A 102 3.96 14.37 0.40
C GLN A 102 5.13 13.53 -0.14
N TRP A 103 5.71 12.69 0.70
CA TRP A 103 6.81 11.82 0.28
C TRP A 103 6.36 10.85 -0.81
N LEU A 104 5.17 10.24 -0.64
CA LEU A 104 4.66 9.31 -1.64
C LEU A 104 4.39 10.01 -2.96
N GLU A 105 3.91 11.26 -2.91
CA GLU A 105 3.67 12.02 -4.12
C GLU A 105 4.94 12.22 -4.91
N GLU A 106 6.05 12.41 -4.20
CA GLU A 106 7.35 12.61 -4.85
C GLU A 106 7.92 11.30 -5.41
N MET A 107 7.59 10.18 -4.78
CA MET A 107 8.21 8.90 -5.14
C MET A 107 7.45 8.17 -6.25
N LYS A 108 6.19 8.41 -6.40
CA LYS A 108 5.45 7.73 -7.47
C LYS A 108 5.41 8.59 -8.74
#